data_f3e04005e9f16c7454417a31be661f26
#
_entry.id   f3e04005e9f16c7454417a31be661f26
#
_cell.length_a   1.000
_cell.length_b   1.000
_cell.length_c   1.000
_cell.angle_alpha   90.00
_cell.angle_beta   90.00
_cell.angle_gamma   90.00
#
_symmetry.space_group_name_H-M   'P 1'
#
loop_
_entity.id
_entity.type
_entity.pdbx_description
1 polymer ?
#
loop_
_entity_poly.entity_id
_entity_poly.type
_entity_poly.pdbx_seq_one_letter_code
_entity_poly.pdbx_strand_id
1 'polypeptide(L)'
;IMPEENYAQAVNEACALAAKYGADAKACFDAVTQIRPRSEKQIHACVHLLDAVATYVYSKNLAAWKKEDISRQIDLYMRQNLDKDLGSDALCRKFLVSRTKLYQIAAKSFGMGISQYAAHLRIEEAKRLLLSGASIAETAEKTGFSDYNYFCKAFKRAVGRSPAKFRAGV
;
A
#
# COMPACT_ATOMS: atom_id res chain seq x y z
N ILE A 1 17.41 29.70 11.75
CA ILE A 1 18.87 29.80 11.73
C ILE A 1 19.19 31.09 10.95
N MET A 2 19.97 32.00 11.54
CA MET A 2 20.32 33.27 10.89
C MET A 2 21.83 33.34 10.63
N PRO A 3 22.27 33.86 9.47
CA PRO A 3 23.69 34.04 9.18
C PRO A 3 24.33 35.10 10.08
N GLU A 4 25.54 34.84 10.51
CA GLU A 4 26.31 35.81 11.38
C GLU A 4 26.58 37.15 10.69
N GLU A 5 26.87 37.10 9.39
CA GLU A 5 27.34 38.28 8.60
C GLU A 5 26.24 39.32 8.42
N ASN A 6 24.95 38.96 8.48
CA ASN A 6 23.83 39.88 8.28
C ASN A 6 22.80 39.85 9.42
N TYR A 7 23.23 39.42 10.62
CA TYR A 7 22.32 39.19 11.72
C TYR A 7 21.45 40.41 12.09
N ALA A 8 22.06 41.56 12.22
CA ALA A 8 21.32 42.78 12.57
C ALA A 8 20.29 43.18 11.49
N GLN A 9 20.66 43.05 10.22
CA GLN A 9 19.76 43.34 9.10
C GLN A 9 18.59 42.33 9.09
N ALA A 10 18.87 41.05 9.26
CA ALA A 10 17.84 39.98 9.29
C ALA A 10 16.86 40.15 10.45
N VAL A 11 17.33 40.62 11.63
CA VAL A 11 16.47 40.95 12.77
C VAL A 11 15.51 42.08 12.41
N ASN A 12 16.04 43.16 11.79
CA ASN A 12 15.22 44.29 11.39
C ASN A 12 14.18 43.92 10.33
N GLU A 13 14.55 43.11 9.32
CA GLU A 13 13.65 42.65 8.29
C GLU A 13 12.54 41.74 8.85
N ALA A 14 12.89 40.85 9.79
CA ALA A 14 11.91 40.00 10.45
C ALA A 14 10.92 40.82 11.28
N CYS A 15 11.36 41.81 12.01
CA CYS A 15 10.49 42.69 12.79
C CYS A 15 9.59 43.56 11.89
N ALA A 16 10.13 44.08 10.77
CA ALA A 16 9.34 44.82 9.79
C ALA A 16 8.26 43.96 9.13
N LEU A 17 8.59 42.72 8.82
CA LEU A 17 7.63 41.74 8.28
C LEU A 17 6.53 41.36 9.29
N ALA A 18 6.90 41.15 10.54
CA ALA A 18 5.96 40.85 11.63
C ALA A 18 4.96 42.01 11.83
N ALA A 19 5.43 43.24 11.82
CA ALA A 19 4.58 44.43 11.90
C ALA A 19 3.59 44.53 10.73
N LYS A 20 4.03 44.19 9.51
CA LYS A 20 3.16 44.17 8.32
C LYS A 20 1.98 43.19 8.45
N TYR A 21 2.16 42.08 9.17
CA TYR A 21 1.10 41.08 9.43
C TYR A 21 0.41 41.25 10.77
N GLY A 22 0.59 42.41 11.44
CA GLY A 22 -0.12 42.75 12.69
C GLY A 22 0.41 42.04 13.94
N ALA A 23 1.61 41.47 13.89
CA ALA A 23 2.27 40.91 15.07
C ALA A 23 2.99 42.01 15.89
N ASP A 24 3.11 41.76 17.22
CA ASP A 24 3.84 42.67 18.11
C ASP A 24 5.34 42.68 17.77
N ALA A 25 5.82 43.83 17.29
CA ALA A 25 7.21 44.03 16.89
C ALA A 25 8.19 43.81 18.05
N LYS A 26 7.81 44.14 19.29
CA LYS A 26 8.65 43.95 20.47
C LYS A 26 8.77 42.45 20.82
N ALA A 27 7.68 41.76 20.82
CA ALA A 27 7.67 40.28 21.05
C ALA A 27 8.46 39.57 19.95
N CYS A 28 8.36 40.02 18.70
CA CYS A 28 9.16 39.50 17.58
C CYS A 28 10.65 39.76 17.80
N PHE A 29 11.05 40.96 18.19
CA PHE A 29 12.44 41.33 18.45
C PHE A 29 13.03 40.46 19.57
N ASP A 30 12.30 40.30 20.68
CA ASP A 30 12.73 39.47 21.82
C ASP A 30 12.89 38.01 21.44
N ALA A 31 12.00 37.47 20.62
CA ALA A 31 12.08 36.11 20.12
C ALA A 31 13.25 35.92 19.14
N VAL A 32 13.45 36.85 18.22
CA VAL A 32 14.50 36.73 17.20
C VAL A 32 15.89 36.90 17.79
N THR A 33 16.06 37.76 18.79
CA THR A 33 17.35 37.97 19.48
C THR A 33 17.76 36.75 20.34
N GLN A 34 16.85 35.88 20.69
CA GLN A 34 17.18 34.57 21.34
C GLN A 34 17.75 33.53 20.37
N ILE A 35 17.59 33.73 19.06
CA ILE A 35 18.15 32.83 18.05
C ILE A 35 19.66 33.07 17.94
N ARG A 36 20.45 32.06 18.29
CA ARG A 36 21.92 32.13 18.15
C ARG A 36 22.30 32.16 16.68
N PRO A 37 23.08 33.17 16.23
CA PRO A 37 23.58 33.19 14.87
C PRO A 37 24.48 31.98 14.60
N ARG A 38 24.54 31.56 13.35
CA ARG A 38 25.37 30.44 12.89
C ARG A 38 26.15 30.89 11.66
N SER A 39 27.37 30.42 11.53
CA SER A 39 28.15 30.69 10.31
C SER A 39 27.47 30.01 9.10
N GLU A 40 27.64 30.60 7.92
CA GLU A 40 27.11 30.07 6.67
C GLU A 40 27.52 28.60 6.45
N LYS A 41 28.77 28.24 6.76
CA LYS A 41 29.27 26.86 6.71
C LYS A 41 28.46 25.90 7.61
N GLN A 42 28.11 26.34 8.83
CA GLN A 42 27.29 25.52 9.74
C GLN A 42 25.87 25.35 9.23
N ILE A 43 25.30 26.39 8.62
CA ILE A 43 23.96 26.34 8.00
C ILE A 43 23.96 25.35 6.85
N HIS A 44 24.92 25.43 5.92
CA HIS A 44 25.06 24.51 4.81
C HIS A 44 25.27 23.07 5.28
N ALA A 45 26.11 22.84 6.29
CA ALA A 45 26.31 21.50 6.85
C ALA A 45 24.99 20.90 7.42
N CYS A 46 24.19 21.72 8.12
CA CYS A 46 22.88 21.29 8.61
C CYS A 46 21.91 20.98 7.47
N VAL A 47 21.88 21.81 6.42
CA VAL A 47 21.02 21.56 5.24
C VAL A 47 21.40 20.25 4.56
N HIS A 48 22.68 19.98 4.31
CA HIS A 48 23.15 18.74 3.71
C HIS A 48 22.82 17.52 4.58
N LEU A 49 22.96 17.64 5.91
CA LEU A 49 22.59 16.56 6.82
C LEU A 49 21.08 16.26 6.76
N LEU A 50 20.25 17.30 6.79
CA LEU A 50 18.80 17.15 6.70
C LEU A 50 18.37 16.55 5.36
N ASP A 51 18.99 16.98 4.26
CA ASP A 51 18.72 16.41 2.93
C ASP A 51 19.09 14.93 2.85
N ALA A 52 20.25 14.54 3.38
CA ALA A 52 20.66 13.14 3.45
C ALA A 52 19.70 12.30 4.30
N VAL A 53 19.27 12.80 5.46
CA VAL A 53 18.30 12.13 6.33
C VAL A 53 16.93 12.02 5.64
N ALA A 54 16.45 13.10 5.03
CA ALA A 54 15.19 13.11 4.29
C ALA A 54 15.21 12.10 3.14
N THR A 55 16.30 12.09 2.35
CA THR A 55 16.51 11.13 1.26
C THR A 55 16.51 9.67 1.78
N TYR A 56 17.18 9.42 2.91
CA TYR A 56 17.21 8.11 3.54
C TYR A 56 15.82 7.66 4.00
N VAL A 57 15.09 8.51 4.72
CA VAL A 57 13.72 8.23 5.19
C VAL A 57 12.78 8.01 4.02
N TYR A 58 12.85 8.88 3.00
CA TYR A 58 12.04 8.77 1.79
C TYR A 58 12.30 7.46 1.04
N SER A 59 13.57 7.09 0.84
CA SER A 59 13.94 5.84 0.16
C SER A 59 13.49 4.60 0.94
N LYS A 60 13.59 4.63 2.27
CA LYS A 60 13.12 3.54 3.16
C LYS A 60 11.60 3.43 3.13
N ASN A 61 10.88 4.52 3.23
CA ASN A 61 9.41 4.53 3.21
C ASN A 61 8.87 4.15 1.83
N LEU A 62 9.44 4.67 0.73
CA LEU A 62 9.05 4.24 -0.62
C LEU A 62 9.26 2.75 -0.85
N ALA A 63 10.36 2.18 -0.35
CA ALA A 63 10.61 0.74 -0.46
C ALA A 63 9.58 -0.08 0.34
N ALA A 64 9.15 0.41 1.51
CA ALA A 64 8.11 -0.23 2.32
C ALA A 64 6.72 -0.09 1.65
N TRP A 65 6.36 1.10 1.21
CA TRP A 65 5.07 1.36 0.53
C TRP A 65 4.94 0.59 -0.79
N LYS A 66 6.01 0.55 -1.60
CA LYS A 66 6.01 -0.23 -2.84
C LYS A 66 5.85 -1.73 -2.59
N LYS A 67 6.27 -2.23 -1.42
CA LYS A 67 6.18 -3.64 -1.04
C LYS A 67 4.77 -4.04 -0.58
N GLU A 68 4.07 -3.17 0.15
CA GLU A 68 2.66 -3.37 0.51
C GLU A 68 1.73 -3.17 -0.68
N ASP A 69 2.04 -2.21 -1.54
CA ASP A 69 1.23 -1.89 -2.72
C ASP A 69 1.17 -3.06 -3.72
N ILE A 70 2.28 -3.77 -3.98
CA ILE A 70 2.28 -4.91 -4.91
C ILE A 70 1.43 -6.07 -4.40
N SER A 71 1.50 -6.42 -3.11
CA SER A 71 0.68 -7.53 -2.58
C SER A 71 -0.80 -7.20 -2.63
N ARG A 72 -1.16 -5.97 -2.32
CA ARG A 72 -2.52 -5.45 -2.41
C ARG A 72 -3.02 -5.38 -3.87
N GLN A 73 -2.18 -4.95 -4.79
CA GLN A 73 -2.50 -4.93 -6.22
C GLN A 73 -2.76 -6.33 -6.76
N ILE A 74 -1.94 -7.32 -6.36
CA ILE A 74 -2.14 -8.73 -6.73
C ILE A 74 -3.48 -9.25 -6.17
N ASP A 75 -3.78 -9.01 -4.89
CA ASP A 75 -5.03 -9.42 -4.27
C ASP A 75 -6.25 -8.82 -4.99
N LEU A 76 -6.26 -7.51 -5.21
CA LEU A 76 -7.34 -6.82 -5.91
C LEU A 76 -7.52 -7.37 -7.32
N TYR A 77 -6.42 -7.56 -8.07
CA TYR A 77 -6.49 -8.13 -9.41
C TYR A 77 -7.06 -9.54 -9.41
N MET A 78 -6.61 -10.40 -8.50
CA MET A 78 -7.11 -11.78 -8.40
C MET A 78 -8.60 -11.81 -8.10
N ARG A 79 -9.09 -10.98 -7.18
CA ARG A 79 -10.53 -10.87 -6.85
C ARG A 79 -11.38 -10.39 -8.02
N GLN A 80 -10.86 -9.49 -8.84
CA GLN A 80 -11.58 -8.93 -10.00
C GLN A 80 -11.53 -9.81 -11.24
N ASN A 81 -10.70 -10.86 -11.27
CA ASN A 81 -10.45 -11.67 -12.46
C ASN A 81 -10.46 -13.17 -12.14
N LEU A 82 -11.41 -13.61 -11.31
CA LEU A 82 -11.49 -15.02 -10.87
C LEU A 82 -11.74 -15.99 -12.02
N ASP A 83 -12.35 -15.53 -13.09
CA ASP A 83 -12.62 -16.25 -14.33
C ASP A 83 -11.38 -16.47 -15.21
N LYS A 84 -10.28 -15.72 -14.93
CA LYS A 84 -9.06 -15.74 -15.75
C LYS A 84 -7.99 -16.68 -15.19
N ASP A 85 -6.92 -16.83 -15.98
CA ASP A 85 -5.71 -17.52 -15.52
C ASP A 85 -5.02 -16.71 -14.41
N LEU A 86 -5.07 -17.22 -13.20
CA LEU A 86 -4.41 -16.70 -12.01
C LEU A 86 -3.15 -17.51 -11.63
N GLY A 87 -2.60 -18.23 -12.58
CA GLY A 87 -1.37 -19.01 -12.39
C GLY A 87 -0.16 -18.10 -12.14
N SER A 88 0.88 -18.69 -11.53
CA SER A 88 2.10 -17.94 -11.18
C SER A 88 2.73 -17.23 -12.37
N ASP A 89 2.71 -17.84 -13.58
CA ASP A 89 3.31 -17.26 -14.78
C ASP A 89 2.52 -16.05 -15.28
N ALA A 90 1.20 -16.14 -15.26
CA ALA A 90 0.32 -15.05 -15.64
C ALA A 90 0.51 -13.84 -14.70
N LEU A 91 0.57 -14.07 -13.40
CA LEU A 91 0.78 -13.03 -12.41
C LEU A 91 2.20 -12.43 -12.48
N CYS A 92 3.25 -13.27 -12.68
CA CYS A 92 4.61 -12.78 -12.87
C CYS A 92 4.72 -11.82 -14.06
N ARG A 93 4.13 -12.19 -15.19
CA ARG A 93 4.10 -11.32 -16.40
C ARG A 93 3.33 -10.04 -16.16
N LYS A 94 2.15 -10.13 -15.52
CA LYS A 94 1.28 -8.98 -15.28
C LYS A 94 1.92 -7.95 -14.35
N PHE A 95 2.54 -8.40 -13.26
CA PHE A 95 3.09 -7.52 -12.22
C PHE A 95 4.59 -7.29 -12.34
N LEU A 96 5.23 -7.83 -13.40
CA LEU A 96 6.67 -7.71 -13.65
C LEU A 96 7.51 -8.13 -12.45
N VAL A 97 7.11 -9.21 -11.79
CA VAL A 97 7.82 -9.79 -10.65
C VAL A 97 8.37 -11.18 -10.99
N SER A 98 9.50 -11.55 -10.39
CA SER A 98 10.04 -12.91 -10.51
C SER A 98 9.15 -13.91 -9.74
N ARG A 99 9.22 -15.20 -10.14
CA ARG A 99 8.52 -16.28 -9.41
C ARG A 99 8.90 -16.33 -7.92
N THR A 100 10.18 -16.20 -7.61
CA THR A 100 10.66 -16.17 -6.22
C THR A 100 10.01 -15.03 -5.43
N LYS A 101 9.94 -13.83 -6.04
CA LYS A 101 9.29 -12.67 -5.42
C LYS A 101 7.80 -12.88 -5.21
N LEU A 102 7.11 -13.45 -6.21
CA LEU A 102 5.68 -13.77 -6.12
C LEU A 102 5.41 -14.76 -4.99
N TYR A 103 6.23 -15.83 -4.85
CA TYR A 103 6.08 -16.79 -3.75
C TYR A 103 6.36 -16.19 -2.38
N GLN A 104 7.35 -15.30 -2.26
CA GLN A 104 7.59 -14.55 -1.01
C GLN A 104 6.42 -13.66 -0.63
N ILE A 105 5.81 -12.98 -1.61
CA ILE A 105 4.61 -12.16 -1.41
C ILE A 105 3.46 -13.05 -0.94
N ALA A 106 3.20 -14.16 -1.63
CA ALA A 106 2.12 -15.08 -1.32
C ALA A 106 2.25 -15.66 0.11
N ALA A 107 3.42 -16.16 0.45
CA ALA A 107 3.69 -16.70 1.79
C ALA A 107 3.52 -15.63 2.88
N LYS A 108 4.03 -14.42 2.65
CA LYS A 108 4.02 -13.35 3.66
C LYS A 108 2.67 -12.66 3.80
N SER A 109 1.99 -12.37 2.68
CA SER A 109 0.78 -11.54 2.67
C SER A 109 -0.50 -12.36 2.66
N PHE A 110 -0.48 -13.57 2.06
CA PHE A 110 -1.67 -14.43 1.96
C PHE A 110 -1.57 -15.68 2.86
N GLY A 111 -0.41 -15.97 3.45
CA GLY A 111 -0.19 -17.12 4.32
C GLY A 111 -0.23 -18.47 3.60
N MET A 112 -0.32 -18.48 2.25
CA MET A 112 -0.45 -19.69 1.44
C MET A 112 0.12 -19.48 0.04
N GLY A 113 0.27 -20.56 -0.75
CA GLY A 113 0.73 -20.47 -2.14
C GLY A 113 -0.31 -19.80 -3.06
N ILE A 114 0.17 -19.20 -4.18
CA ILE A 114 -0.69 -18.47 -5.14
C ILE A 114 -1.88 -19.32 -5.63
N SER A 115 -1.64 -20.57 -6.03
CA SER A 115 -2.71 -21.43 -6.52
C SER A 115 -3.74 -21.77 -5.45
N GLN A 116 -3.30 -21.93 -4.20
CA GLN A 116 -4.20 -22.15 -3.06
C GLN A 116 -5.01 -20.89 -2.78
N TYR A 117 -4.38 -19.73 -2.86
CA TYR A 117 -5.05 -18.45 -2.66
C TYR A 117 -6.09 -18.19 -3.76
N ALA A 118 -5.76 -18.45 -5.02
CA ALA A 118 -6.73 -18.37 -6.12
C ALA A 118 -7.93 -19.28 -5.89
N ALA A 119 -7.69 -20.55 -5.51
CA ALA A 119 -8.77 -21.50 -5.19
C ALA A 119 -9.63 -21.02 -4.01
N HIS A 120 -8.99 -20.48 -2.96
CA HIS A 120 -9.70 -19.90 -1.81
C HIS A 120 -10.62 -18.74 -2.24
N LEU A 121 -10.12 -17.78 -2.99
CA LEU A 121 -10.90 -16.65 -3.48
C LEU A 121 -12.08 -17.08 -4.35
N ARG A 122 -11.87 -18.06 -5.24
CA ARG A 122 -12.93 -18.65 -6.09
C ARG A 122 -14.04 -19.29 -5.26
N ILE A 123 -13.68 -20.00 -4.21
CA ILE A 123 -14.66 -20.63 -3.31
C ILE A 123 -15.42 -19.59 -2.48
N GLU A 124 -14.74 -18.54 -1.97
CA GLU A 124 -15.44 -17.49 -1.24
C GLU A 124 -16.44 -16.74 -2.13
N GLU A 125 -16.07 -16.43 -3.36
CA GLU A 125 -16.99 -15.81 -4.32
C GLU A 125 -18.14 -16.78 -4.70
N ALA A 126 -17.86 -18.08 -4.85
CA ALA A 126 -18.88 -19.08 -5.09
C ALA A 126 -19.92 -19.13 -3.96
N LYS A 127 -19.49 -19.05 -2.70
CA LYS A 127 -20.42 -18.96 -1.56
C LYS A 127 -21.34 -17.74 -1.69
N ARG A 128 -20.76 -16.58 -1.99
CA ARG A 128 -21.51 -15.33 -2.15
C ARG A 128 -22.57 -15.43 -3.26
N LEU A 129 -22.19 -15.97 -4.43
CA LEU A 129 -23.09 -16.15 -5.56
C LEU A 129 -24.21 -17.14 -5.27
N LEU A 130 -23.90 -18.28 -4.63
CA LEU A 130 -24.92 -19.27 -4.26
C LEU A 130 -25.93 -18.71 -3.26
N LEU A 131 -25.49 -17.93 -2.28
CA LEU A 131 -26.36 -17.26 -1.31
C LEU A 131 -27.21 -16.16 -1.94
N SER A 132 -26.74 -15.52 -3.02
CA SER A 132 -27.54 -14.55 -3.80
C SER A 132 -28.53 -15.22 -4.77
N GLY A 133 -28.63 -16.55 -4.80
CA GLY A 133 -29.59 -17.28 -5.60
C GLY A 133 -29.09 -17.71 -6.98
N ALA A 134 -27.81 -17.48 -7.32
CA ALA A 134 -27.27 -17.93 -8.60
C ALA A 134 -27.35 -19.45 -8.76
N SER A 135 -27.45 -19.91 -9.99
CA SER A 135 -27.40 -21.36 -10.29
C SER A 135 -25.98 -21.90 -10.03
N ILE A 136 -25.88 -23.22 -9.78
CA ILE A 136 -24.59 -23.85 -9.52
C ILE A 136 -23.69 -23.79 -10.76
N ALA A 137 -24.27 -23.96 -11.95
CA ALA A 137 -23.54 -23.88 -13.21
C ALA A 137 -23.00 -22.47 -13.47
N GLU A 138 -23.84 -21.46 -13.33
CA GLU A 138 -23.45 -20.04 -13.45
C GLU A 138 -22.38 -19.67 -12.43
N THR A 139 -22.49 -20.18 -11.20
CA THR A 139 -21.49 -19.95 -10.15
C THR A 139 -20.13 -20.54 -10.54
N ALA A 140 -20.10 -21.77 -11.06
CA ALA A 140 -18.86 -22.41 -11.52
C ALA A 140 -18.18 -21.58 -12.62
N GLU A 141 -18.93 -21.14 -13.62
CA GLU A 141 -18.44 -20.34 -14.73
C GLU A 141 -17.88 -18.98 -14.25
N LYS A 142 -18.66 -18.22 -13.50
CA LYS A 142 -18.26 -16.88 -12.99
C LYS A 142 -17.04 -16.93 -12.04
N THR A 143 -16.82 -18.06 -11.39
CA THR A 143 -15.68 -18.26 -10.50
C THR A 143 -14.49 -18.94 -11.18
N GLY A 144 -14.52 -19.11 -12.51
CA GLY A 144 -13.40 -19.58 -13.31
C GLY A 144 -13.13 -21.09 -13.18
N PHE A 145 -14.16 -21.89 -12.89
CA PHE A 145 -14.10 -23.34 -12.99
C PHE A 145 -14.62 -23.79 -14.35
N SER A 146 -13.73 -24.29 -15.20
CA SER A 146 -14.08 -24.80 -16.53
C SER A 146 -14.86 -26.12 -16.51
N ASP A 147 -14.80 -26.87 -15.41
CA ASP A 147 -15.46 -28.14 -15.24
C ASP A 147 -16.38 -28.12 -14.02
N TYR A 148 -17.67 -28.37 -14.26
CA TYR A 148 -18.71 -28.40 -13.24
C TYR A 148 -18.46 -29.46 -12.14
N ASN A 149 -18.02 -30.65 -12.55
CA ASN A 149 -17.79 -31.75 -11.60
C ASN A 149 -16.56 -31.43 -10.71
N TYR A 150 -15.53 -30.83 -11.32
CA TYR A 150 -14.37 -30.38 -10.57
C TYR A 150 -14.75 -29.27 -9.58
N PHE A 151 -15.57 -28.30 -10.00
CA PHE A 151 -16.13 -27.28 -9.10
C PHE A 151 -16.83 -27.90 -7.89
N CYS A 152 -17.77 -28.82 -8.13
CA CYS A 152 -18.54 -29.49 -7.05
C CYS A 152 -17.62 -30.20 -6.06
N LYS A 153 -16.59 -30.89 -6.56
CA LYS A 153 -15.58 -31.56 -5.70
C LYS A 153 -14.74 -30.59 -4.91
N ALA A 154 -14.24 -29.54 -5.57
CA ALA A 154 -13.42 -28.50 -4.93
C ALA A 154 -14.21 -27.76 -3.85
N PHE A 155 -15.43 -27.36 -4.15
CA PHE A 155 -16.33 -26.70 -3.21
C PHE A 155 -16.63 -27.59 -2.00
N LYS A 156 -17.03 -28.86 -2.22
CA LYS A 156 -17.30 -29.81 -1.13
C LYS A 156 -16.07 -30.02 -0.25
N ARG A 157 -14.87 -30.11 -0.85
CA ARG A 157 -13.62 -30.27 -0.09
C ARG A 157 -13.32 -29.05 0.77
N ALA A 158 -13.58 -27.83 0.28
CA ALA A 158 -13.29 -26.59 0.98
C ALA A 158 -14.35 -26.24 2.04
N VAL A 159 -15.62 -26.53 1.79
CA VAL A 159 -16.78 -26.10 2.59
C VAL A 159 -17.37 -27.23 3.44
N GLY A 160 -17.00 -28.49 3.15
CA GLY A 160 -17.51 -29.68 3.85
C GLY A 160 -18.83 -30.18 3.30
N ARG A 161 -19.57 -29.42 2.48
CA ARG A 161 -20.87 -29.78 1.88
C ARG A 161 -20.94 -29.37 0.41
N SER A 162 -21.83 -30.07 -0.35
CA SER A 162 -21.97 -29.78 -1.78
C SER A 162 -22.57 -28.37 -2.03
N PRO A 163 -22.32 -27.75 -3.21
CA PRO A 163 -22.91 -26.46 -3.57
C PRO A 163 -24.44 -26.45 -3.48
N ALA A 164 -25.10 -27.58 -3.85
CA ALA A 164 -26.56 -27.69 -3.77
C ALA A 164 -27.07 -27.65 -2.32
N LYS A 165 -26.43 -28.39 -1.41
CA LYS A 165 -26.79 -28.39 0.02
C LYS A 165 -26.46 -26.99 0.64
N PHE A 166 -25.35 -26.42 0.26
CA PHE A 166 -24.97 -25.09 0.75
C PHE A 166 -25.99 -24.01 0.35
N ARG A 167 -26.47 -24.03 -0.91
CA ARG A 167 -27.49 -23.09 -1.41
C ARG A 167 -28.84 -23.30 -0.73
N ALA A 168 -29.23 -24.54 -0.44
CA ALA A 168 -30.47 -24.86 0.25
C ALA A 168 -30.49 -24.54 1.75
N GLY A 169 -29.38 -24.10 2.33
CA GLY A 169 -29.27 -23.81 3.75
C GLY A 169 -29.15 -25.05 4.65
N VAL A 170 -28.95 -26.25 4.07
CA VAL A 170 -28.90 -27.53 4.75
C VAL A 170 -27.47 -28.07 4.86
#